data_f1d7702709408120af53e3b5c7aadc07
#
_entry.id   f1d7702709408120af53e3b5c7aadc07
#
_cell.length_a   1.000
_cell.length_b   1.000
_cell.length_c   1.000
_cell.angle_alpha   90.00
_cell.angle_beta   90.00
_cell.angle_gamma   90.00
#
_symmetry.space_group_name_H-M   'P 1'
#
loop_
_entity.id
_entity.type
_entity.pdbx_description
1 polymer ?
#
loop_
_entity_poly.entity_id
_entity_poly.type
_entity_poly.pdbx_seq_one_letter_code
_entity_poly.pdbx_strand_id
1 'polypeptide(L)'
;MNELTHANSAYLRHHAKNPIHWKFWSDGILELAVQENKLIILSIGYSACHWCHVMEKETFRNELIANFMNQNFICIKIDREEHPDIDHIYMDFILNTKGNGGWPLNCILLPDTKPVFAGTYYKADDWLNLISRFYTIFKENPGKLIAYSKNYIEHLNEEEKFKESSSFKHSSSFNEWESFIDLDYGGIKSRQKFPMPNFLRFMIYLPKTKKWDAFLDLTLKNITQKGIYDPLDGGFFRYCIDEKWNIPHFEKMLYDNAQLISVLSNFDLINKERKYILIVDQTIHFWLSIKSKNAFFPSSIDADNEDGEGGYYWFKKDVISKILSKKELEYAAKRYNMNEPNLQENKWHIHNNPYINVQQEETVATKLKKIRSHKSFPEIDQKAICSWNCMMVTGLIDAGIAYKNHQWV
;
A
#
# COMPACT_ATOMS: atom_id res chain seq x y z
N MET A 1 -19.26 23.69 6.31
CA MET A 1 -17.94 24.18 5.88
C MET A 1 -16.94 23.04 6.04
N ASN A 2 -15.96 22.94 5.12
CA ASN A 2 -14.88 21.95 5.20
C ASN A 2 -13.92 22.30 6.35
N GLU A 3 -13.64 21.34 7.26
CA GLU A 3 -12.84 21.56 8.47
C GLU A 3 -11.38 21.11 8.33
N LEU A 4 -11.00 20.45 7.20
CA LEU A 4 -9.72 19.76 7.06
C LEU A 4 -8.50 20.67 6.86
N THR A 5 -8.68 21.97 6.74
CA THR A 5 -7.58 22.93 6.48
C THR A 5 -6.48 22.89 7.55
N HIS A 6 -6.85 22.61 8.79
CA HIS A 6 -5.93 22.57 9.92
C HIS A 6 -5.62 21.15 10.41
N ALA A 7 -5.92 20.14 9.59
CA ALA A 7 -5.60 18.75 9.92
C ALA A 7 -4.09 18.53 10.05
N ASN A 8 -3.68 17.69 10.99
CA ASN A 8 -2.28 17.26 11.10
C ASN A 8 -1.88 16.29 9.98
N SER A 9 -2.83 15.46 9.53
CA SER A 9 -2.64 14.53 8.41
C SER A 9 -2.43 15.27 7.09
N ALA A 10 -1.40 14.93 6.33
CA ALA A 10 -1.19 15.38 4.97
C ALA A 10 -2.36 14.95 4.07
N TYR A 11 -2.81 13.70 4.20
CA TYR A 11 -3.95 13.16 3.48
C TYR A 11 -5.22 14.02 3.67
N LEU A 12 -5.56 14.38 4.89
CA LEU A 12 -6.74 15.20 5.17
C LEU A 12 -6.59 16.61 4.58
N ARG A 13 -5.39 17.22 4.67
CA ARG A 13 -5.12 18.53 4.06
C ARG A 13 -5.26 18.52 2.53
N HIS A 14 -4.95 17.43 1.84
CA HIS A 14 -5.19 17.31 0.39
C HIS A 14 -6.66 17.50 0.03
N HIS A 15 -7.58 17.13 0.93
CA HIS A 15 -9.03 17.28 0.77
C HIS A 15 -9.58 18.63 1.30
N ALA A 16 -8.76 19.50 1.87
CA ALA A 16 -9.19 20.75 2.48
C ALA A 16 -9.85 21.73 1.48
N LYS A 17 -9.49 21.62 0.19
CA LYS A 17 -10.05 22.48 -0.89
C LYS A 17 -11.26 21.85 -1.60
N ASN A 18 -11.70 20.67 -1.19
CA ASN A 18 -12.92 20.08 -1.77
C ASN A 18 -14.14 20.93 -1.40
N PRO A 19 -15.13 21.08 -2.29
CA PRO A 19 -16.39 21.77 -1.99
C PRO A 19 -17.27 21.00 -1.00
N ILE A 20 -16.94 19.74 -0.68
CA ILE A 20 -17.62 18.93 0.31
C ILE A 20 -17.30 19.44 1.72
N HIS A 21 -18.30 19.49 2.59
CA HIS A 21 -18.17 19.89 3.99
C HIS A 21 -17.61 18.74 4.86
N TRP A 22 -16.40 18.31 4.55
CA TRP A 22 -15.72 17.27 5.29
C TRP A 22 -15.54 17.63 6.76
N LYS A 23 -15.82 16.65 7.63
CA LYS A 23 -15.69 16.70 9.08
C LYS A 23 -14.64 15.71 9.55
N PHE A 24 -14.06 15.95 10.72
CA PHE A 24 -13.31 14.93 11.47
C PHE A 24 -14.26 13.93 12.13
N TRP A 25 -13.77 12.74 12.37
CA TRP A 25 -14.44 11.80 13.24
C TRP A 25 -14.36 12.29 14.69
N SER A 26 -15.50 12.53 15.31
CA SER A 26 -15.59 12.95 16.71
C SER A 26 -16.99 12.67 17.25
N ASP A 27 -17.11 12.50 18.57
CA ASP A 27 -18.39 12.24 19.22
C ASP A 27 -19.44 13.30 18.87
N GLY A 28 -19.05 14.58 18.88
CA GLY A 28 -19.97 15.68 18.55
C GLY A 28 -20.48 15.64 17.10
N ILE A 29 -19.71 15.15 16.14
CA ILE A 29 -20.16 14.97 14.76
C ILE A 29 -21.06 13.73 14.62
N LEU A 30 -20.80 12.67 15.37
CA LEU A 30 -21.67 11.50 15.42
C LEU A 30 -23.02 11.82 16.09
N GLU A 31 -23.01 12.58 17.18
CA GLU A 31 -24.23 13.09 17.81
C GLU A 31 -25.03 13.98 16.86
N LEU A 32 -24.37 14.84 16.08
CA LEU A 32 -25.01 15.66 15.06
C LEU A 32 -25.70 14.81 13.99
N ALA A 33 -25.10 13.71 13.56
CA ALA A 33 -25.71 12.80 12.59
C ALA A 33 -27.01 12.19 13.14
N VAL A 34 -27.02 11.83 14.42
CA VAL A 34 -28.22 11.33 15.12
C VAL A 34 -29.28 12.43 15.25
N GLN A 35 -28.90 13.63 15.68
CA GLN A 35 -29.82 14.76 15.88
C GLN A 35 -30.49 15.21 14.57
N GLU A 36 -29.72 15.30 13.48
CA GLU A 36 -30.22 15.67 12.16
C GLU A 36 -30.87 14.51 11.41
N ASN A 37 -30.81 13.30 11.96
CA ASN A 37 -31.27 12.05 11.33
C ASN A 37 -30.78 11.93 9.88
N LYS A 38 -29.45 12.05 9.70
CA LYS A 38 -28.78 11.95 8.40
C LYS A 38 -27.86 10.74 8.34
N LEU A 39 -27.82 10.09 7.17
CA LEU A 39 -26.80 9.10 6.88
C LEU A 39 -25.40 9.74 6.91
N ILE A 40 -24.39 8.95 7.26
CA ILE A 40 -23.00 9.36 7.23
C ILE A 40 -22.35 8.81 5.96
N ILE A 41 -21.66 9.67 5.21
CA ILE A 41 -20.66 9.24 4.21
C ILE A 41 -19.30 9.30 4.90
N LEU A 42 -18.70 8.13 5.09
CA LEU A 42 -17.37 7.98 5.64
C LEU A 42 -16.40 7.60 4.52
N SER A 43 -15.38 8.43 4.29
CA SER A 43 -14.34 8.17 3.28
C SER A 43 -12.97 8.05 3.96
N ILE A 44 -12.35 6.88 3.83
CA ILE A 44 -11.10 6.50 4.48
C ILE A 44 -10.02 6.32 3.41
N GLY A 45 -8.82 6.80 3.69
CA GLY A 45 -7.66 6.63 2.82
C GLY A 45 -6.36 6.99 3.54
N TYR A 46 -5.30 7.25 2.80
CA TYR A 46 -3.98 7.65 3.32
C TYR A 46 -3.20 8.43 2.26
N SER A 47 -2.14 9.10 2.66
CA SER A 47 -1.44 10.08 1.82
C SER A 47 -0.88 9.49 0.52
N ALA A 48 -0.24 8.33 0.57
CA ALA A 48 0.39 7.70 -0.60
C ALA A 48 -0.60 6.96 -1.55
N CYS A 49 -1.91 7.06 -1.30
CA CYS A 49 -2.94 6.30 -2.00
C CYS A 49 -3.29 6.92 -3.36
N HIS A 50 -2.77 6.39 -4.46
CA HIS A 50 -3.07 6.83 -5.83
C HIS A 50 -4.59 6.93 -6.12
N TRP A 51 -5.36 5.87 -5.88
CA TRP A 51 -6.80 5.88 -6.15
C TRP A 51 -7.60 6.85 -5.28
N CYS A 52 -7.05 7.24 -4.11
CA CYS A 52 -7.62 8.31 -3.30
C CYS A 52 -7.45 9.66 -4.00
N HIS A 53 -6.27 9.93 -4.59
CA HIS A 53 -6.01 11.13 -5.40
C HIS A 53 -6.87 11.17 -6.65
N VAL A 54 -7.06 10.03 -7.34
CA VAL A 54 -7.94 9.94 -8.51
C VAL A 54 -9.38 10.30 -8.13
N MET A 55 -9.93 9.69 -7.08
CA MET A 55 -11.30 9.97 -6.65
C MET A 55 -11.47 11.41 -6.11
N GLU A 56 -10.43 11.96 -5.49
CA GLU A 56 -10.40 13.36 -5.08
C GLU A 56 -10.60 14.28 -6.30
N LYS A 57 -9.80 14.09 -7.35
CA LYS A 57 -9.81 14.93 -8.54
C LYS A 57 -11.09 14.76 -9.37
N GLU A 58 -11.55 13.54 -9.57
CA GLU A 58 -12.65 13.20 -10.48
C GLU A 58 -14.04 13.33 -9.82
N THR A 59 -14.15 13.00 -8.52
CA THR A 59 -15.44 12.88 -7.85
C THR A 59 -15.65 13.93 -6.78
N PHE A 60 -14.70 14.11 -5.86
CA PHE A 60 -14.90 15.00 -4.69
C PHE A 60 -14.72 16.49 -4.99
N ARG A 61 -14.15 16.85 -6.14
CA ARG A 61 -14.13 18.25 -6.65
C ARG A 61 -15.38 18.64 -7.43
N ASN A 62 -16.26 17.71 -7.73
CA ASN A 62 -17.46 17.97 -8.50
C ASN A 62 -18.50 18.71 -7.63
N GLU A 63 -18.86 19.92 -8.03
CA GLU A 63 -19.79 20.80 -7.31
C GLU A 63 -21.20 20.21 -7.15
N LEU A 64 -21.72 19.51 -8.15
CA LEU A 64 -23.05 18.89 -8.08
C LEU A 64 -23.08 17.79 -7.03
N ILE A 65 -22.03 16.96 -7.00
CA ILE A 65 -21.88 15.89 -6.00
C ILE A 65 -21.72 16.50 -4.61
N ALA A 66 -20.84 17.53 -4.48
CA ALA A 66 -20.59 18.19 -3.21
C ALA A 66 -21.87 18.81 -2.63
N ASN A 67 -22.65 19.52 -3.46
CA ASN A 67 -23.92 20.11 -3.05
C ASN A 67 -24.91 19.04 -2.57
N PHE A 68 -25.04 17.93 -3.29
CA PHE A 68 -25.91 16.85 -2.89
C PHE A 68 -25.45 16.20 -1.57
N MET A 69 -24.14 15.93 -1.41
CA MET A 69 -23.57 15.37 -0.20
C MET A 69 -23.76 16.31 1.00
N ASN A 70 -23.45 17.59 0.85
CA ASN A 70 -23.54 18.59 1.92
C ASN A 70 -24.96 18.79 2.46
N GLN A 71 -25.98 18.69 1.58
CA GLN A 71 -27.38 18.84 1.98
C GLN A 71 -27.92 17.62 2.70
N ASN A 72 -27.53 16.43 2.27
CA ASN A 72 -28.23 15.21 2.61
C ASN A 72 -27.48 14.26 3.56
N PHE A 73 -26.18 14.48 3.76
CA PHE A 73 -25.32 13.59 4.55
C PHE A 73 -24.48 14.37 5.55
N ILE A 74 -23.99 13.68 6.56
CA ILE A 74 -22.81 14.09 7.32
C ILE A 74 -21.61 13.44 6.66
N CYS A 75 -20.66 14.26 6.16
CA CYS A 75 -19.51 13.78 5.40
C CYS A 75 -18.26 13.75 6.29
N ILE A 76 -17.72 12.58 6.56
CA ILE A 76 -16.56 12.38 7.44
C ILE A 76 -15.39 11.86 6.60
N LYS A 77 -14.19 12.43 6.80
CA LYS A 77 -12.95 12.01 6.17
C LYS A 77 -11.98 11.50 7.21
N ILE A 78 -11.37 10.32 6.97
CA ILE A 78 -10.44 9.68 7.90
C ILE A 78 -9.14 9.32 7.21
N ASP A 79 -8.02 9.62 7.87
CA ASP A 79 -6.73 9.02 7.58
C ASP A 79 -6.61 7.69 8.34
N ARG A 80 -6.52 6.57 7.59
CA ARG A 80 -6.39 5.22 8.18
C ARG A 80 -5.16 5.04 9.05
N GLU A 81 -4.14 5.86 8.83
CA GLU A 81 -2.89 5.78 9.58
C GLU A 81 -3.01 6.47 10.94
N GLU A 82 -3.92 7.43 11.08
CA GLU A 82 -4.28 8.07 12.36
C GLU A 82 -5.37 7.30 13.11
N HIS A 83 -6.30 6.66 12.38
CA HIS A 83 -7.43 5.91 12.92
C HIS A 83 -7.50 4.49 12.37
N PRO A 84 -6.49 3.63 12.64
CA PRO A 84 -6.47 2.26 12.16
C PRO A 84 -7.60 1.38 12.74
N ASP A 85 -8.09 1.71 13.91
CA ASP A 85 -9.23 1.08 14.58
C ASP A 85 -10.53 1.24 13.76
N ILE A 86 -10.81 2.47 13.32
CA ILE A 86 -11.99 2.77 12.49
C ILE A 86 -11.84 2.14 11.09
N ASP A 87 -10.65 2.27 10.48
CA ASP A 87 -10.35 1.64 9.20
C ASP A 87 -10.61 0.14 9.24
N HIS A 88 -10.16 -0.53 10.30
CA HIS A 88 -10.31 -1.98 10.46
C HIS A 88 -11.78 -2.41 10.51
N ILE A 89 -12.61 -1.73 11.30
CA ILE A 89 -14.03 -2.03 11.42
C ILE A 89 -14.75 -2.00 10.06
N TYR A 90 -14.52 -0.95 9.26
CA TYR A 90 -15.21 -0.81 7.98
C TYR A 90 -14.53 -1.59 6.84
N MET A 91 -13.24 -1.89 6.98
CA MET A 91 -12.55 -2.83 6.09
C MET A 91 -13.09 -4.25 6.28
N ASP A 92 -13.31 -4.70 7.51
CA ASP A 92 -13.95 -5.98 7.78
C ASP A 92 -15.37 -6.06 7.21
N PHE A 93 -16.13 -4.97 7.29
CA PHE A 93 -17.45 -4.92 6.68
C PHE A 93 -17.40 -5.14 5.16
N ILE A 94 -16.49 -4.47 4.43
CA ILE A 94 -16.40 -4.66 2.98
C ILE A 94 -15.87 -6.05 2.63
N LEU A 95 -14.91 -6.57 3.36
CA LEU A 95 -14.35 -7.91 3.14
C LEU A 95 -15.41 -9.00 3.35
N ASN A 96 -16.19 -8.91 4.41
CA ASN A 96 -17.26 -9.87 4.72
C ASN A 96 -18.44 -9.79 3.75
N THR A 97 -18.74 -8.59 3.21
CA THR A 97 -19.89 -8.40 2.31
C THR A 97 -19.57 -8.54 0.83
N LYS A 98 -18.32 -8.28 0.42
CA LYS A 98 -17.89 -8.29 -1.00
C LYS A 98 -16.71 -9.20 -1.31
N GLY A 99 -16.06 -9.75 -0.29
CA GLY A 99 -14.89 -10.63 -0.44
C GLY A 99 -13.58 -9.90 -0.82
N ASN A 100 -13.64 -8.61 -1.12
CA ASN A 100 -12.47 -7.80 -1.44
C ASN A 100 -12.65 -6.37 -0.91
N GLY A 101 -11.55 -5.71 -0.58
CA GLY A 101 -11.50 -4.36 -0.07
C GLY A 101 -10.27 -3.60 -0.57
N GLY A 102 -10.14 -2.35 -0.14
CA GLY A 102 -9.01 -1.47 -0.51
C GLY A 102 -9.36 -0.01 -0.28
N TRP A 103 -8.44 0.86 -0.63
CA TRP A 103 -8.59 2.30 -0.50
C TRP A 103 -8.61 2.99 -1.87
N PRO A 104 -9.40 4.13 -2.00
CA PRO A 104 -10.22 4.72 -0.93
C PRO A 104 -11.32 3.76 -0.47
N LEU A 105 -11.58 3.69 0.82
CA LEU A 105 -12.71 2.95 1.37
C LEU A 105 -13.83 3.95 1.66
N ASN A 106 -14.95 3.82 0.96
CA ASN A 106 -16.11 4.69 1.09
C ASN A 106 -17.29 3.91 1.65
N CYS A 107 -17.80 4.35 2.79
CA CYS A 107 -18.90 3.70 3.48
C CYS A 107 -20.10 4.63 3.58
N ILE A 108 -21.30 4.05 3.54
CA ILE A 108 -22.53 4.72 3.94
C ILE A 108 -22.98 4.07 5.24
N LEU A 109 -23.17 4.91 6.27
CA LEU A 109 -23.52 4.47 7.60
C LEU A 109 -24.87 5.05 8.01
N LEU A 110 -25.60 4.32 8.86
CA LEU A 110 -26.70 4.86 9.62
C LEU A 110 -26.22 5.97 10.57
N PRO A 111 -27.11 6.82 11.10
CA PRO A 111 -26.71 7.87 12.04
C PRO A 111 -26.00 7.35 13.30
N ASP A 112 -26.23 6.08 13.69
CA ASP A 112 -25.59 5.39 14.80
C ASP A 112 -24.32 4.63 14.40
N THR A 113 -23.70 5.02 13.29
CA THR A 113 -22.43 4.50 12.73
C THR A 113 -22.47 3.09 12.15
N LYS A 114 -23.59 2.39 12.24
CA LYS A 114 -23.71 1.04 11.68
C LYS A 114 -23.64 1.06 10.15
N PRO A 115 -22.81 0.22 9.51
CA PRO A 115 -22.64 0.24 8.08
C PRO A 115 -23.83 -0.37 7.33
N VAL A 116 -24.18 0.23 6.20
CA VAL A 116 -25.19 -0.26 5.25
C VAL A 116 -24.63 -0.47 3.86
N PHE A 117 -23.46 0.10 3.59
CA PHE A 117 -22.76 -0.07 2.32
C PHE A 117 -21.26 0.24 2.50
N ALA A 118 -20.41 -0.45 1.75
CA ALA A 118 -19.02 -0.09 1.55
C ALA A 118 -18.58 -0.35 0.10
N GLY A 119 -17.65 0.42 -0.38
CA GLY A 119 -17.02 0.28 -1.69
C GLY A 119 -15.74 1.07 -1.78
N THR A 120 -14.98 0.87 -2.85
CA THR A 120 -13.68 1.52 -3.02
C THR A 120 -13.81 2.76 -3.91
N TYR A 121 -13.16 2.79 -5.05
CA TYR A 121 -13.21 3.90 -6.00
C TYR A 121 -14.53 3.91 -6.80
N TYR A 122 -15.06 5.11 -7.03
CA TYR A 122 -16.21 5.40 -7.89
C TYR A 122 -15.97 6.62 -8.75
N LYS A 123 -16.34 6.53 -10.04
CA LYS A 123 -16.46 7.70 -10.91
C LYS A 123 -17.62 8.60 -10.46
N ALA A 124 -17.57 9.86 -10.84
CA ALA A 124 -18.52 10.89 -10.43
C ALA A 124 -19.99 10.49 -10.57
N ASP A 125 -20.40 10.04 -11.75
CA ASP A 125 -21.79 9.68 -12.02
C ASP A 125 -22.23 8.44 -11.24
N ASP A 126 -21.37 7.43 -11.15
CA ASP A 126 -21.66 6.21 -10.40
C ASP A 126 -21.80 6.50 -8.90
N TRP A 127 -20.96 7.40 -8.39
CA TRP A 127 -21.01 7.85 -6.99
C TRP A 127 -22.31 8.60 -6.69
N LEU A 128 -22.67 9.57 -7.55
CA LEU A 128 -23.91 10.33 -7.37
C LEU A 128 -25.16 9.42 -7.41
N ASN A 129 -25.22 8.50 -8.36
CA ASN A 129 -26.31 7.53 -8.46
C ASN A 129 -26.40 6.65 -7.21
N LEU A 130 -25.27 6.19 -6.71
CA LEU A 130 -25.20 5.36 -5.52
C LEU A 130 -25.74 6.10 -4.28
N ILE A 131 -25.17 7.26 -3.98
CA ILE A 131 -25.55 8.02 -2.79
C ILE A 131 -26.99 8.52 -2.85
N SER A 132 -27.49 8.90 -4.05
CA SER A 132 -28.88 9.29 -4.25
C SER A 132 -29.85 8.14 -3.94
N ARG A 133 -29.49 6.91 -4.38
CA ARG A 133 -30.30 5.72 -4.07
C ARG A 133 -30.38 5.43 -2.57
N PHE A 134 -29.25 5.51 -1.85
CA PHE A 134 -29.26 5.30 -0.40
C PHE A 134 -30.02 6.39 0.34
N TYR A 135 -29.91 7.64 -0.09
CA TYR A 135 -30.70 8.75 0.43
C TYR A 135 -32.21 8.50 0.27
N THR A 136 -32.64 8.12 -0.94
CA THR A 136 -34.07 7.82 -1.23
C THR A 136 -34.59 6.69 -0.35
N ILE A 137 -33.84 5.57 -0.27
CA ILE A 137 -34.23 4.44 0.59
C ILE A 137 -34.33 4.87 2.06
N PHE A 138 -33.39 5.69 2.54
CA PHE A 138 -33.42 6.15 3.93
C PHE A 138 -34.62 7.07 4.22
N LYS A 139 -35.02 7.89 3.25
CA LYS A 139 -36.20 8.78 3.40
C LYS A 139 -37.52 8.03 3.30
N GLU A 140 -37.64 7.10 2.38
CA GLU A 140 -38.90 6.41 2.09
C GLU A 140 -39.10 5.15 2.94
N ASN A 141 -38.04 4.40 3.21
CA ASN A 141 -38.09 3.15 3.98
C ASN A 141 -36.82 2.90 4.78
N PRO A 142 -36.55 3.69 5.86
CA PRO A 142 -35.34 3.55 6.67
C PRO A 142 -35.23 2.17 7.33
N GLY A 143 -36.37 1.51 7.63
CA GLY A 143 -36.42 0.18 8.21
C GLY A 143 -35.65 -0.87 7.37
N LYS A 144 -35.59 -0.71 6.06
CA LYS A 144 -34.84 -1.60 5.18
C LYS A 144 -33.34 -1.56 5.44
N LEU A 145 -32.77 -0.37 5.64
CA LEU A 145 -31.34 -0.19 5.93
C LEU A 145 -31.02 -0.64 7.35
N ILE A 146 -31.91 -0.32 8.31
CA ILE A 146 -31.77 -0.74 9.71
C ILE A 146 -31.76 -2.27 9.81
N ALA A 147 -32.71 -2.93 9.15
CA ALA A 147 -32.78 -4.40 9.15
C ALA A 147 -31.54 -5.04 8.52
N TYR A 148 -31.05 -4.49 7.40
CA TYR A 148 -29.83 -4.97 6.75
C TYR A 148 -28.61 -4.90 7.69
N SER A 149 -28.40 -3.75 8.30
CA SER A 149 -27.28 -3.55 9.22
C SER A 149 -27.38 -4.42 10.48
N LYS A 150 -28.59 -4.56 11.02
CA LYS A 150 -28.84 -5.44 12.18
C LYS A 150 -28.51 -6.90 11.85
N ASN A 151 -29.00 -7.41 10.73
CA ASN A 151 -28.70 -8.78 10.29
C ASN A 151 -27.19 -9.02 10.12
N TYR A 152 -26.46 -8.04 9.58
CA TYR A 152 -25.00 -8.13 9.45
C TYR A 152 -24.32 -8.28 10.82
N ILE A 153 -24.68 -7.44 11.79
CA ILE A 153 -24.09 -7.48 13.14
C ILE A 153 -24.45 -8.76 13.87
N GLU A 154 -25.69 -9.24 13.73
CA GLU A 154 -26.11 -10.51 14.32
C GLU A 154 -25.31 -11.70 13.76
N HIS A 155 -25.03 -11.68 12.44
CA HIS A 155 -24.24 -12.72 11.80
C HIS A 155 -22.78 -12.72 12.29
N LEU A 156 -22.16 -11.55 12.45
CA LEU A 156 -20.81 -11.44 13.03
C LEU A 156 -20.75 -12.04 14.45
N ASN A 157 -21.74 -11.74 15.30
CA ASN A 157 -21.78 -12.27 16.67
C ASN A 157 -22.00 -13.80 16.73
N GLU A 158 -22.56 -14.40 15.67
CA GLU A 158 -22.72 -15.86 15.58
C GLU A 158 -21.43 -16.55 15.15
N GLU A 159 -20.62 -15.93 14.27
CA GLU A 159 -19.33 -16.46 13.81
C GLU A 159 -18.26 -16.42 14.92
N GLU A 160 -18.30 -15.42 15.81
CA GLU A 160 -17.37 -15.28 16.93
C GLU A 160 -17.56 -16.33 18.06
N LYS A 161 -18.55 -17.18 18.00
CA LYS A 161 -18.63 -18.34 18.90
C LYS A 161 -17.49 -19.31 18.58
N PHE A 162 -16.35 -19.07 19.21
CA PHE A 162 -15.18 -19.94 19.15
C PHE A 162 -15.61 -21.40 19.37
N LYS A 163 -15.48 -22.21 18.32
CA LYS A 163 -15.45 -23.65 18.50
C LYS A 163 -14.18 -23.95 19.26
N GLU A 164 -14.28 -24.38 20.52
CA GLU A 164 -13.14 -24.94 21.25
C GLU A 164 -12.54 -26.05 20.40
N SER A 165 -11.44 -25.77 19.74
CA SER A 165 -10.70 -26.75 18.96
C SER A 165 -9.87 -27.58 19.95
N SER A 166 -10.24 -28.83 20.14
CA SER A 166 -9.65 -29.75 21.11
C SER A 166 -8.22 -30.20 20.79
N SER A 167 -7.62 -29.82 19.66
CA SER A 167 -6.18 -30.02 19.40
C SER A 167 -5.74 -29.27 18.14
N PHE A 168 -4.78 -28.38 18.25
CA PHE A 168 -4.08 -27.78 17.12
C PHE A 168 -3.09 -28.80 16.54
N LYS A 169 -3.44 -29.42 15.41
CA LYS A 169 -2.52 -30.34 14.70
C LYS A 169 -1.72 -29.51 13.70
N HIS A 170 -0.48 -29.20 14.02
CA HIS A 170 0.44 -28.45 13.15
C HIS A 170 0.53 -29.01 11.70
N SER A 171 0.43 -30.32 11.54
CA SER A 171 0.60 -30.97 10.23
C SER A 171 -0.55 -30.77 9.25
N SER A 172 -1.78 -30.52 9.71
CA SER A 172 -2.94 -30.32 8.82
C SER A 172 -2.97 -28.92 8.22
N SER A 173 -2.55 -27.91 8.98
CA SER A 173 -2.56 -26.50 8.54
C SER A 173 -1.56 -26.23 7.40
N PHE A 174 -0.43 -26.94 7.36
CA PHE A 174 0.57 -26.76 6.30
C PHE A 174 0.09 -27.23 4.93
N ASN A 175 -0.71 -28.29 4.88
CA ASN A 175 -1.26 -28.82 3.62
C ASN A 175 -2.27 -27.84 3.01
N GLU A 176 -3.03 -27.12 3.85
CA GLU A 176 -3.97 -26.10 3.40
C GLU A 176 -3.25 -24.89 2.80
N TRP A 177 -2.13 -24.46 3.39
CA TRP A 177 -1.34 -23.34 2.89
C TRP A 177 -0.70 -23.61 1.53
N GLU A 178 -0.41 -24.87 1.20
CA GLU A 178 0.10 -25.25 -0.11
C GLU A 178 -0.83 -24.84 -1.26
N SER A 179 -2.12 -24.74 -1.02
CA SER A 179 -3.10 -24.31 -2.02
C SER A 179 -2.98 -22.81 -2.34
N PHE A 180 -2.49 -22.00 -1.41
CA PHE A 180 -2.40 -20.54 -1.54
C PHE A 180 -1.06 -20.04 -2.08
N ILE A 181 0.01 -20.83 -1.98
CA ILE A 181 1.34 -20.41 -2.47
C ILE A 181 1.46 -20.56 -3.98
N ASP A 182 2.18 -19.62 -4.59
CA ASP A 182 2.49 -19.62 -6.01
C ASP A 182 3.89 -20.20 -6.23
N LEU A 183 3.97 -21.36 -6.86
CA LEU A 183 5.24 -22.05 -7.15
C LEU A 183 5.86 -21.63 -8.48
N ASP A 184 5.12 -20.89 -9.32
CA ASP A 184 5.60 -20.40 -10.62
C ASP A 184 6.23 -19.01 -10.49
N TYR A 185 5.59 -18.10 -9.73
CA TYR A 185 6.03 -16.72 -9.56
C TYR A 185 6.37 -16.34 -8.12
N GLY A 186 6.23 -17.24 -7.17
CA GLY A 186 6.43 -16.94 -5.74
C GLY A 186 5.32 -16.08 -5.13
N GLY A 187 5.35 -15.94 -3.81
CA GLY A 187 4.30 -15.25 -3.06
C GLY A 187 2.97 -16.02 -3.04
N ILE A 188 1.90 -15.34 -2.68
CA ILE A 188 0.55 -15.92 -2.66
C ILE A 188 -0.04 -15.91 -4.08
N LYS A 189 -0.82 -16.94 -4.42
CA LYS A 189 -1.59 -17.00 -5.68
C LYS A 189 -2.60 -15.87 -5.74
N SER A 190 -2.27 -14.83 -6.47
CA SER A 190 -3.13 -13.68 -6.71
C SER A 190 -2.64 -12.95 -7.96
N ARG A 191 -3.56 -12.24 -8.64
CA ARG A 191 -3.19 -11.32 -9.72
C ARG A 191 -2.29 -10.20 -9.21
N GLN A 192 -2.59 -9.65 -8.04
CA GLN A 192 -1.73 -8.68 -7.36
C GLN A 192 -0.77 -9.41 -6.43
N LYS A 193 0.48 -9.00 -6.40
CA LYS A 193 1.52 -9.60 -5.55
C LYS A 193 1.94 -8.68 -4.43
N PHE A 194 1.59 -9.09 -3.21
CA PHE A 194 2.07 -8.47 -1.98
C PHE A 194 3.24 -9.26 -1.40
N PRO A 195 4.30 -8.62 -0.87
CA PRO A 195 5.44 -9.32 -0.27
C PRO A 195 5.08 -10.20 0.92
N MET A 196 4.05 -9.85 1.69
CA MET A 196 3.60 -10.57 2.89
C MET A 196 4.74 -10.87 3.88
N PRO A 197 5.48 -9.86 4.38
CA PRO A 197 6.72 -10.07 5.12
C PRO A 197 6.56 -10.94 6.38
N ASN A 198 5.43 -10.81 7.11
CA ASN A 198 5.16 -11.64 8.28
C ASN A 198 5.04 -13.13 7.94
N PHE A 199 4.40 -13.44 6.81
CA PHE A 199 4.31 -14.81 6.31
C PHE A 199 5.70 -15.33 5.92
N LEU A 200 6.50 -14.56 5.19
CA LEU A 200 7.87 -14.95 4.83
C LEU A 200 8.75 -15.13 6.07
N ARG A 201 8.65 -14.23 7.06
CA ARG A 201 9.36 -14.34 8.33
C ARG A 201 9.02 -15.65 9.04
N PHE A 202 7.74 -16.00 9.12
CA PHE A 202 7.31 -17.25 9.68
C PHE A 202 7.91 -18.46 8.92
N MET A 203 7.87 -18.43 7.58
CA MET A 203 8.39 -19.50 6.71
C MET A 203 9.90 -19.77 6.89
N ILE A 204 10.70 -18.72 7.17
CA ILE A 204 12.15 -18.83 7.41
C ILE A 204 12.46 -19.74 8.61
N TYR A 205 11.59 -19.75 9.62
CA TYR A 205 11.80 -20.52 10.86
C TYR A 205 11.14 -21.91 10.85
N LEU A 206 10.42 -22.25 9.80
CA LEU A 206 9.84 -23.61 9.67
C LEU A 206 10.88 -24.68 9.39
N PRO A 207 10.57 -25.95 9.72
CA PRO A 207 11.40 -27.08 9.30
C PRO A 207 11.60 -27.07 7.78
N LYS A 208 12.85 -27.16 7.35
CA LYS A 208 13.22 -27.13 5.93
C LYS A 208 12.66 -28.33 5.17
N THR A 209 12.01 -28.05 4.06
CA THR A 209 11.62 -29.05 3.06
C THR A 209 11.99 -28.52 1.68
N LYS A 210 12.29 -29.43 0.73
CA LYS A 210 12.64 -29.01 -0.65
C LYS A 210 11.61 -28.07 -1.28
N LYS A 211 10.32 -28.27 -1.01
CA LYS A 211 9.23 -27.46 -1.56
C LYS A 211 9.19 -26.07 -0.95
N TRP A 212 9.26 -25.97 0.38
CA TRP A 212 9.21 -24.69 1.09
C TRP A 212 10.47 -23.86 0.86
N ASP A 213 11.64 -24.49 0.81
CA ASP A 213 12.90 -23.82 0.49
C ASP A 213 12.86 -23.25 -0.94
N ALA A 214 12.40 -24.05 -1.92
CA ALA A 214 12.26 -23.58 -3.30
C ALA A 214 11.25 -22.43 -3.45
N PHE A 215 10.12 -22.51 -2.75
CA PHE A 215 9.13 -21.44 -2.71
C PHE A 215 9.69 -20.14 -2.12
N LEU A 216 10.38 -20.26 -0.99
CA LEU A 216 10.97 -19.10 -0.29
C LEU A 216 12.07 -18.44 -1.14
N ASP A 217 12.97 -19.25 -1.71
CA ASP A 217 14.01 -18.77 -2.61
C ASP A 217 13.45 -18.07 -3.86
N LEU A 218 12.43 -18.63 -4.49
CA LEU A 218 11.76 -18.03 -5.65
C LEU A 218 11.09 -16.71 -5.27
N THR A 219 10.40 -16.68 -4.13
CA THR A 219 9.69 -15.49 -3.65
C THR A 219 10.67 -14.35 -3.34
N LEU A 220 11.70 -14.62 -2.53
CA LEU A 220 12.71 -13.62 -2.19
C LEU A 220 13.50 -13.15 -3.40
N LYS A 221 13.80 -14.06 -4.35
CA LYS A 221 14.41 -13.69 -5.63
C LYS A 221 13.54 -12.71 -6.41
N ASN A 222 12.24 -12.96 -6.55
CA ASN A 222 11.36 -12.08 -7.30
C ASN A 222 11.14 -10.74 -6.60
N ILE A 223 10.99 -10.72 -5.27
CA ILE A 223 10.90 -9.49 -4.48
C ILE A 223 12.15 -8.62 -4.65
N THR A 224 13.34 -9.22 -4.76
CA THR A 224 14.60 -8.46 -4.82
C THR A 224 15.10 -8.17 -6.24
N GLN A 225 14.56 -8.85 -7.25
CA GLN A 225 15.07 -8.75 -8.64
C GLN A 225 14.03 -8.21 -9.63
N LYS A 226 12.77 -8.14 -9.27
CA LYS A 226 11.69 -7.66 -10.14
C LYS A 226 11.32 -6.20 -9.84
N GLY A 227 10.23 -5.74 -10.45
CA GLY A 227 9.81 -4.34 -10.41
C GLY A 227 9.41 -3.81 -9.04
N ILE A 228 9.17 -4.66 -8.06
CA ILE A 228 8.82 -4.22 -6.70
C ILE A 228 10.00 -3.61 -5.93
N TYR A 229 11.24 -3.87 -6.34
CA TYR A 229 12.45 -3.26 -5.76
C TYR A 229 12.96 -2.12 -6.64
N ASP A 230 13.30 -0.99 -6.05
CA ASP A 230 13.94 0.13 -6.76
C ASP A 230 15.46 -0.02 -6.76
N PRO A 231 16.08 -0.43 -7.87
CA PRO A 231 17.51 -0.71 -7.90
C PRO A 231 18.41 0.55 -7.96
N LEU A 232 17.84 1.75 -8.13
CA LEU A 232 18.63 2.98 -8.17
C LEU A 232 18.75 3.64 -6.80
N ASP A 233 17.61 3.87 -6.13
CA ASP A 233 17.59 4.59 -4.87
C ASP A 233 17.45 3.64 -3.67
N GLY A 234 16.99 2.43 -3.90
CA GLY A 234 16.68 1.46 -2.86
C GLY A 234 15.23 1.54 -2.38
N GLY A 235 14.88 0.59 -1.52
CA GLY A 235 13.54 0.46 -0.99
C GLY A 235 12.59 -0.33 -1.89
N PHE A 236 11.52 -0.81 -1.27
CA PHE A 236 10.51 -1.66 -1.89
C PHE A 236 9.20 -0.90 -2.02
N PHE A 237 8.56 -1.05 -3.17
CA PHE A 237 7.19 -0.63 -3.38
C PHE A 237 6.25 -1.60 -2.63
N ARG A 238 5.03 -1.16 -2.38
CA ARG A 238 4.10 -1.89 -1.52
C ARG A 238 3.63 -3.21 -2.11
N TYR A 239 3.23 -3.24 -3.39
CA TYR A 239 2.79 -4.43 -4.11
C TYR A 239 2.91 -4.26 -5.62
N CYS A 240 2.82 -5.38 -6.37
CA CYS A 240 2.72 -5.35 -7.83
C CYS A 240 1.29 -5.60 -8.29
N ILE A 241 0.89 -4.94 -9.38
CA ILE A 241 -0.45 -5.07 -9.97
C ILE A 241 -0.60 -6.32 -10.86
N ASP A 242 0.53 -7.00 -11.13
CA ASP A 242 0.60 -8.22 -11.94
C ASP A 242 1.20 -9.41 -11.16
N GLU A 243 0.86 -10.62 -11.57
CA GLU A 243 1.29 -11.88 -10.94
C GLU A 243 2.80 -12.15 -11.02
N LYS A 244 3.52 -11.48 -11.95
CA LYS A 244 4.94 -11.72 -12.25
C LYS A 244 5.88 -10.75 -11.53
N TRP A 245 5.35 -9.89 -10.66
CA TRP A 245 6.11 -8.86 -9.92
C TRP A 245 6.75 -7.78 -10.80
N ASN A 246 6.20 -7.51 -12.00
CA ASN A 246 6.85 -6.60 -12.95
C ASN A 246 6.53 -5.14 -12.70
N ILE A 247 5.26 -4.79 -12.50
CA ILE A 247 4.82 -3.41 -12.36
C ILE A 247 4.28 -3.17 -10.96
N PRO A 248 4.94 -2.35 -10.15
CA PRO A 248 4.45 -2.03 -8.83
C PRO A 248 3.37 -0.95 -8.87
N HIS A 249 2.63 -0.86 -7.78
CA HIS A 249 1.96 0.35 -7.35
C HIS A 249 2.99 1.17 -6.57
N PHE A 250 3.36 2.33 -7.09
CA PHE A 250 4.63 3.00 -6.79
C PHE A 250 4.77 3.64 -5.40
N GLU A 251 3.86 3.38 -4.47
CA GLU A 251 3.99 3.81 -3.07
C GLU A 251 5.06 3.00 -2.32
N LYS A 252 5.87 3.66 -1.47
CA LYS A 252 6.82 3.00 -0.56
C LYS A 252 6.37 3.23 0.87
N MET A 253 6.01 2.15 1.58
CA MET A 253 5.56 2.22 2.96
C MET A 253 6.70 1.86 3.92
N LEU A 254 6.82 2.59 5.03
CA LEU A 254 7.85 2.31 6.03
C LEU A 254 7.75 0.89 6.58
N TYR A 255 6.52 0.45 6.93
CA TYR A 255 6.30 -0.87 7.54
C TYR A 255 6.66 -2.03 6.61
N ASP A 256 6.46 -1.91 5.29
CA ASP A 256 6.85 -2.94 4.32
C ASP A 256 8.37 -3.04 4.23
N ASN A 257 9.04 -1.90 4.09
CA ASN A 257 10.49 -1.82 3.98
C ASN A 257 11.19 -2.30 5.25
N ALA A 258 10.72 -1.87 6.41
CA ALA A 258 11.24 -2.29 7.71
C ALA A 258 11.20 -3.82 7.90
N GLN A 259 10.06 -4.41 7.56
CA GLN A 259 9.88 -5.85 7.70
C GLN A 259 10.65 -6.64 6.63
N LEU A 260 10.78 -6.12 5.39
CA LEU A 260 11.58 -6.77 4.35
C LEU A 260 13.08 -6.72 4.67
N ILE A 261 13.59 -5.64 5.26
CA ILE A 261 14.96 -5.59 5.80
C ILE A 261 15.16 -6.73 6.80
N SER A 262 14.23 -6.91 7.77
CA SER A 262 14.28 -7.98 8.75
C SER A 262 14.25 -9.38 8.09
N VAL A 263 13.30 -9.62 7.17
CA VAL A 263 13.15 -10.90 6.47
C VAL A 263 14.41 -11.31 5.71
N LEU A 264 14.95 -10.39 4.89
CA LEU A 264 16.13 -10.65 4.08
C LEU A 264 17.38 -10.90 4.94
N SER A 265 17.53 -10.12 6.01
CA SER A 265 18.64 -10.27 6.96
C SER A 265 18.59 -11.59 7.73
N ASN A 266 17.41 -11.97 8.22
CA ASN A 266 17.22 -13.24 8.92
C ASN A 266 17.39 -14.44 7.99
N PHE A 267 16.96 -14.34 6.73
CA PHE A 267 17.20 -15.39 5.73
C PHE A 267 18.71 -15.63 5.52
N ASP A 268 19.48 -14.56 5.28
CA ASP A 268 20.93 -14.63 5.11
C ASP A 268 21.63 -15.17 6.38
N LEU A 269 21.21 -14.74 7.56
CA LEU A 269 21.76 -15.19 8.86
C LEU A 269 21.57 -16.69 9.06
N ILE A 270 20.35 -17.21 8.86
CA ILE A 270 20.00 -18.61 9.07
C ILE A 270 20.69 -19.53 8.06
N ASN A 271 20.77 -19.10 6.79
CA ASN A 271 21.42 -19.86 5.72
C ASN A 271 22.94 -19.64 5.67
N LYS A 272 23.49 -18.77 6.53
CA LYS A 272 24.92 -18.38 6.54
C LYS A 272 25.38 -17.82 5.19
N GLU A 273 24.50 -17.05 4.54
CA GLU A 273 24.73 -16.39 3.27
C GLU A 273 24.87 -14.87 3.45
N ARG A 274 25.23 -14.18 2.39
CA ARG A 274 25.24 -12.71 2.29
C ARG A 274 24.62 -12.27 0.96
N LYS A 275 23.60 -13.00 0.55
CA LYS A 275 22.96 -12.87 -0.76
C LYS A 275 22.25 -11.52 -0.92
N TYR A 276 21.67 -11.00 0.15
CA TYR A 276 20.83 -9.81 0.13
C TYR A 276 21.46 -8.57 0.77
N ILE A 277 22.70 -8.65 1.24
CA ILE A 277 23.37 -7.55 1.97
C ILE A 277 23.32 -6.21 1.22
N LEU A 278 23.58 -6.18 -0.09
CA LEU A 278 23.59 -4.93 -0.87
C LEU A 278 22.19 -4.31 -0.99
N ILE A 279 21.16 -5.14 -1.09
CA ILE A 279 19.76 -4.71 -1.16
C ILE A 279 19.30 -4.13 0.17
N VAL A 280 19.67 -4.81 1.26
CA VAL A 280 19.38 -4.37 2.64
C VAL A 280 20.09 -3.05 2.92
N ASP A 281 21.40 -2.98 2.62
CA ASP A 281 22.22 -1.77 2.79
C ASP A 281 21.64 -0.57 2.02
N GLN A 282 21.32 -0.75 0.75
CA GLN A 282 20.75 0.29 -0.10
C GLN A 282 19.37 0.74 0.41
N THR A 283 18.56 -0.20 0.88
CA THR A 283 17.23 0.12 1.45
C THR A 283 17.36 0.91 2.76
N ILE A 284 18.27 0.51 3.64
CA ILE A 284 18.57 1.24 4.88
C ILE A 284 19.04 2.67 4.58
N HIS A 285 20.02 2.82 3.67
CA HIS A 285 20.52 4.14 3.29
C HIS A 285 19.46 5.04 2.68
N PHE A 286 18.56 4.47 1.86
CA PHE A 286 17.43 5.20 1.31
C PHE A 286 16.54 5.79 2.42
N TRP A 287 16.08 4.97 3.37
CA TRP A 287 15.23 5.44 4.45
C TRP A 287 15.93 6.39 5.42
N LEU A 288 17.23 6.20 5.66
CA LEU A 288 18.05 7.14 6.44
C LEU A 288 18.18 8.50 5.75
N SER A 289 18.23 8.54 4.40
CA SER A 289 18.36 9.78 3.64
C SER A 289 17.14 10.69 3.71
N ILE A 290 15.95 10.12 3.97
CA ILE A 290 14.66 10.84 4.01
C ILE A 290 14.10 11.01 5.42
N LYS A 291 14.81 10.54 6.46
CA LYS A 291 14.34 10.69 7.84
C LYS A 291 14.15 12.16 8.22
N SER A 292 13.19 12.42 9.09
CA SER A 292 12.88 13.76 9.58
C SER A 292 14.05 14.37 10.39
N LYS A 293 14.03 15.69 10.56
CA LYS A 293 15.00 16.40 11.42
C LYS A 293 15.01 15.89 12.87
N ASN A 294 13.89 15.34 13.33
CA ASN A 294 13.74 14.77 14.67
C ASN A 294 14.18 13.30 14.74
N ALA A 295 14.89 12.80 13.73
CA ALA A 295 15.41 11.44 13.60
C ALA A 295 14.36 10.32 13.48
N PHE A 296 13.07 10.64 13.26
CA PHE A 296 12.03 9.66 12.95
C PHE A 296 11.96 9.37 11.47
N PHE A 297 11.58 8.13 11.13
CA PHE A 297 11.29 7.75 9.76
C PHE A 297 9.86 8.17 9.40
N PRO A 298 9.66 8.78 8.21
CA PRO A 298 8.35 9.13 7.70
C PRO A 298 7.52 7.87 7.39
N SER A 299 6.19 8.00 7.36
CA SER A 299 5.31 6.84 7.17
C SER A 299 5.35 6.28 5.75
N SER A 300 5.41 7.14 4.74
CA SER A 300 5.32 6.70 3.35
C SER A 300 5.85 7.72 2.35
N ILE A 301 6.03 7.24 1.12
CA ILE A 301 6.29 8.04 -0.07
C ILE A 301 5.15 7.78 -1.03
N ASP A 302 4.59 8.86 -1.59
CA ASP A 302 3.46 8.82 -2.50
C ASP A 302 3.76 7.99 -3.76
N ALA A 303 2.73 7.34 -4.31
CA ALA A 303 2.80 6.70 -5.61
C ALA A 303 2.90 7.72 -6.73
N ASP A 304 2.33 8.92 -6.55
CA ASP A 304 2.21 9.96 -7.55
C ASP A 304 3.28 11.05 -7.39
N ASN A 305 3.63 11.65 -8.50
CA ASN A 305 4.26 12.96 -8.56
C ASN A 305 3.49 13.85 -9.56
N GLU A 306 4.08 14.97 -10.01
CA GLU A 306 3.47 15.87 -11.00
C GLU A 306 3.14 15.17 -12.34
N ASP A 307 3.90 14.13 -12.72
CA ASP A 307 3.68 13.33 -13.93
C ASP A 307 2.70 12.14 -13.72
N GLY A 308 2.04 12.05 -12.55
CA GLY A 308 1.11 10.98 -12.17
C GLY A 308 1.77 9.77 -11.53
N GLU A 309 1.06 8.63 -11.50
CA GLU A 309 1.52 7.41 -10.84
C GLU A 309 2.83 6.90 -11.41
N GLY A 310 3.79 6.71 -10.52
CA GLY A 310 5.13 6.25 -10.89
C GLY A 310 5.93 7.23 -11.73
N GLY A 311 5.47 8.48 -11.95
CA GLY A 311 6.10 9.45 -12.82
C GLY A 311 7.58 9.66 -12.54
N TYR A 312 7.97 9.64 -11.25
CA TYR A 312 9.36 9.70 -10.81
C TYR A 312 10.18 8.47 -11.24
N TYR A 313 9.59 7.28 -11.28
CA TYR A 313 10.27 6.00 -11.47
C TYR A 313 10.30 5.54 -12.93
N TRP A 314 9.36 5.95 -13.77
CA TRP A 314 9.34 5.60 -15.19
C TRP A 314 10.42 6.31 -16.00
N PHE A 315 11.03 5.61 -16.95
CA PHE A 315 12.03 6.14 -17.88
C PHE A 315 11.50 6.15 -19.31
N LYS A 316 11.35 7.36 -19.89
CA LYS A 316 10.90 7.53 -21.28
C LYS A 316 11.98 7.04 -22.24
N LYS A 317 11.61 6.20 -23.21
CA LYS A 317 12.52 5.61 -24.22
C LYS A 317 13.29 6.69 -24.98
N ASP A 318 12.61 7.74 -25.41
CA ASP A 318 13.21 8.83 -26.19
C ASP A 318 14.30 9.59 -25.41
N VAL A 319 14.15 9.72 -24.10
CA VAL A 319 15.14 10.35 -23.22
C VAL A 319 16.34 9.42 -23.04
N ILE A 320 16.08 8.16 -22.73
CA ILE A 320 17.13 7.15 -22.53
C ILE A 320 17.98 6.96 -23.76
N SER A 321 17.36 6.85 -24.95
CA SER A 321 18.05 6.63 -26.22
C SER A 321 18.96 7.81 -26.66
N LYS A 322 18.73 9.01 -26.11
CA LYS A 322 19.59 10.19 -26.34
C LYS A 322 20.77 10.27 -25.39
N ILE A 323 20.67 9.66 -24.21
CA ILE A 323 21.66 9.81 -23.11
C ILE A 323 22.59 8.61 -23.02
N LEU A 324 22.07 7.39 -23.27
CA LEU A 324 22.86 6.17 -23.24
C LEU A 324 23.39 5.82 -24.60
N SER A 325 24.70 5.50 -24.69
CA SER A 325 25.29 4.91 -25.86
C SER A 325 24.73 3.52 -26.16
N LYS A 326 24.97 2.99 -27.37
CA LYS A 326 24.53 1.65 -27.76
C LYS A 326 24.97 0.57 -26.78
N LYS A 327 26.22 0.60 -26.30
CA LYS A 327 26.76 -0.35 -25.31
C LYS A 327 26.09 -0.22 -23.96
N GLU A 328 25.80 1.01 -23.54
CA GLU A 328 25.08 1.26 -22.27
C GLU A 328 23.60 0.84 -22.36
N LEU A 329 22.96 0.99 -23.52
CA LEU A 329 21.60 0.47 -23.75
C LEU A 329 21.59 -1.07 -23.70
N GLU A 330 22.55 -1.74 -24.30
CA GLU A 330 22.69 -3.20 -24.22
C GLU A 330 22.92 -3.67 -22.77
N TYR A 331 23.70 -2.92 -22.01
CA TYR A 331 23.87 -3.15 -20.58
C TYR A 331 22.58 -2.92 -19.81
N ALA A 332 21.91 -1.78 -20.02
CA ALA A 332 20.65 -1.44 -19.36
C ALA A 332 19.54 -2.46 -19.64
N ALA A 333 19.50 -2.99 -20.87
CA ALA A 333 18.55 -4.06 -21.23
C ALA A 333 18.77 -5.33 -20.38
N LYS A 334 20.01 -5.69 -20.09
CA LYS A 334 20.34 -6.88 -19.28
C LYS A 334 20.18 -6.61 -17.78
N ARG A 335 20.74 -5.49 -17.31
CA ARG A 335 20.82 -5.16 -15.87
C ARG A 335 19.50 -4.65 -15.31
N TYR A 336 18.80 -3.80 -16.06
CA TYR A 336 17.59 -3.08 -15.62
C TYR A 336 16.33 -3.50 -16.38
N ASN A 337 16.41 -4.55 -17.19
CA ASN A 337 15.28 -5.05 -17.98
C ASN A 337 14.68 -4.01 -18.95
N MET A 338 15.50 -3.04 -19.39
CA MET A 338 15.08 -1.98 -20.31
C MET A 338 15.13 -2.44 -21.78
N ASN A 339 14.26 -3.38 -22.14
CA ASN A 339 14.17 -3.97 -23.48
C ASN A 339 12.77 -3.79 -24.07
N GLU A 340 12.63 -4.00 -25.40
CA GLU A 340 11.35 -3.80 -26.10
C GLU A 340 10.18 -4.59 -25.55
N PRO A 341 10.30 -5.88 -25.14
CA PRO A 341 9.20 -6.61 -24.53
C PRO A 341 8.66 -6.02 -23.24
N ASN A 342 9.46 -5.20 -22.52
CA ASN A 342 9.09 -4.56 -21.27
C ASN A 342 8.76 -3.07 -21.42
N LEU A 343 8.68 -2.58 -22.67
CA LEU A 343 8.28 -1.21 -22.95
C LEU A 343 6.77 -1.06 -22.81
N GLN A 344 6.34 -0.13 -21.97
CA GLN A 344 4.92 0.20 -21.77
C GLN A 344 4.72 1.69 -22.09
N GLU A 345 3.79 2.01 -22.99
CA GLU A 345 3.48 3.39 -23.38
C GLU A 345 4.74 4.25 -23.64
N ASN A 346 5.74 3.69 -24.32
CA ASN A 346 7.03 4.33 -24.58
C ASN A 346 7.88 4.62 -23.33
N LYS A 347 7.68 3.86 -22.23
CA LYS A 347 8.39 3.99 -20.95
C LYS A 347 8.84 2.63 -20.44
N TRP A 348 9.94 2.61 -19.68
CA TRP A 348 10.41 1.45 -18.92
C TRP A 348 10.29 1.69 -17.42
N HIS A 349 9.76 0.70 -16.72
CA HIS A 349 10.04 0.49 -15.31
C HIS A 349 11.23 -0.45 -15.17
N ILE A 350 12.15 -0.14 -14.26
CA ILE A 350 13.42 -0.87 -14.15
C ILE A 350 13.34 -1.97 -13.09
N HIS A 351 14.03 -3.08 -13.37
CA HIS A 351 14.16 -4.22 -12.47
C HIS A 351 15.60 -4.36 -11.98
N ASN A 352 15.84 -5.18 -10.96
CA ASN A 352 17.15 -5.45 -10.41
C ASN A 352 17.70 -6.80 -10.88
N ASN A 353 18.05 -6.93 -12.15
CA ASN A 353 18.70 -8.16 -12.64
C ASN A 353 20.20 -8.13 -12.29
N PRO A 354 20.72 -9.08 -11.48
CA PRO A 354 22.16 -9.12 -11.18
C PRO A 354 23.01 -9.21 -12.47
N TYR A 355 24.04 -8.38 -12.57
CA TYR A 355 25.00 -8.39 -13.66
C TYR A 355 26.40 -8.05 -13.14
N ILE A 356 27.46 -8.63 -13.73
CA ILE A 356 28.81 -8.65 -13.13
C ILE A 356 29.70 -7.47 -13.54
N ASN A 357 29.31 -6.64 -14.50
CA ASN A 357 30.18 -5.54 -14.94
C ASN A 357 29.98 -4.27 -14.11
N VAL A 358 30.66 -4.19 -12.98
CA VAL A 358 30.54 -3.12 -11.98
C VAL A 358 30.84 -1.73 -12.58
N GLN A 359 31.86 -1.61 -13.47
CA GLN A 359 32.23 -0.33 -14.03
C GLN A 359 31.18 0.27 -14.99
N GLN A 360 30.54 -0.58 -15.80
CA GLN A 360 29.40 -0.15 -16.64
C GLN A 360 28.16 0.13 -15.78
N GLU A 361 27.96 -0.62 -14.69
CA GLU A 361 26.85 -0.41 -13.76
C GLU A 361 26.88 0.98 -13.15
N GLU A 362 28.02 1.38 -12.60
CA GLU A 362 28.18 2.70 -11.98
C GLU A 362 27.90 3.83 -12.99
N THR A 363 28.42 3.73 -14.22
CA THR A 363 28.19 4.73 -15.27
C THR A 363 26.72 4.83 -15.66
N VAL A 364 26.05 3.71 -15.92
CA VAL A 364 24.64 3.68 -16.34
C VAL A 364 23.74 4.10 -15.18
N ALA A 365 23.96 3.58 -13.96
CA ALA A 365 23.20 3.98 -12.78
C ALA A 365 23.29 5.49 -12.52
N THR A 366 24.47 6.08 -12.62
CA THR A 366 24.70 7.53 -12.46
C THR A 366 23.90 8.34 -13.48
N LYS A 367 23.90 7.91 -14.76
CA LYS A 367 23.10 8.57 -15.81
C LYS A 367 21.59 8.45 -15.55
N LEU A 368 21.12 7.28 -15.14
CA LEU A 368 19.71 7.05 -14.80
C LEU A 368 19.31 7.89 -13.58
N LYS A 369 20.12 7.93 -12.53
CA LYS A 369 19.91 8.80 -11.37
C LYS A 369 19.84 10.27 -11.75
N LYS A 370 20.72 10.73 -12.66
CA LYS A 370 20.69 12.10 -13.18
C LYS A 370 19.39 12.40 -13.94
N ILE A 371 18.87 11.47 -14.75
CA ILE A 371 17.57 11.64 -15.42
C ILE A 371 16.45 11.74 -14.38
N ARG A 372 16.48 10.87 -13.37
CA ARG A 372 15.48 10.83 -12.30
C ARG A 372 15.50 12.11 -11.45
N SER A 373 16.68 12.69 -11.17
CA SER A 373 16.84 13.90 -10.37
C SER A 373 16.27 15.18 -11.02
N HIS A 374 15.93 15.14 -12.31
CA HIS A 374 15.23 16.26 -12.98
C HIS A 374 13.71 16.20 -12.84
N LYS A 375 13.20 15.17 -12.19
CA LYS A 375 11.77 15.01 -11.91
C LYS A 375 11.46 15.41 -10.46
N SER A 376 10.26 15.91 -10.21
CA SER A 376 9.81 16.15 -8.84
C SER A 376 9.78 14.82 -8.07
N PHE A 377 10.40 14.81 -6.88
CA PHE A 377 10.33 13.66 -5.99
C PHE A 377 8.88 13.54 -5.46
N PRO A 378 8.34 12.31 -5.33
CA PRO A 378 7.01 12.13 -4.76
C PRO A 378 6.90 12.69 -3.35
N GLU A 379 5.71 13.09 -2.95
CA GLU A 379 5.49 13.64 -1.62
C GLU A 379 5.82 12.62 -0.54
N ILE A 380 6.48 13.10 0.54
CA ILE A 380 6.81 12.28 1.70
C ILE A 380 5.82 12.61 2.81
N ASP A 381 5.06 11.63 3.25
CA ASP A 381 4.22 11.79 4.43
C ASP A 381 5.07 11.73 5.70
N GLN A 382 5.27 12.89 6.30
CA GLN A 382 6.16 13.09 7.45
C GLN A 382 5.59 12.57 8.79
N LYS A 383 4.44 11.90 8.78
CA LYS A 383 3.92 11.27 10.00
C LYS A 383 4.92 10.27 10.56
N ALA A 384 5.18 10.35 11.86
CA ALA A 384 6.02 9.41 12.59
C ALA A 384 5.14 8.41 13.37
N ILE A 385 4.78 7.31 12.74
CA ILE A 385 3.96 6.27 13.36
C ILE A 385 4.85 5.42 14.26
N CYS A 386 4.57 5.40 15.57
CA CYS A 386 5.39 4.74 16.57
C CYS A 386 5.64 3.26 16.24
N SER A 387 4.59 2.49 15.96
CA SER A 387 4.71 1.07 15.65
C SER A 387 5.58 0.80 14.41
N TRP A 388 5.45 1.63 13.36
CA TRP A 388 6.24 1.46 12.13
C TRP A 388 7.71 1.84 12.33
N ASN A 389 7.98 2.86 13.15
CA ASN A 389 9.36 3.20 13.55
C ASN A 389 9.97 2.09 14.40
N CYS A 390 9.21 1.45 15.30
CA CYS A 390 9.68 0.27 16.04
C CYS A 390 9.97 -0.92 15.11
N MET A 391 9.17 -1.14 14.07
CA MET A 391 9.47 -2.14 13.04
C MET A 391 10.78 -1.83 12.32
N MET A 392 11.04 -0.56 11.98
CA MET A 392 12.31 -0.15 11.36
C MET A 392 13.50 -0.39 12.29
N VAL A 393 13.38 -0.05 13.57
CA VAL A 393 14.41 -0.36 14.58
C VAL A 393 14.69 -1.86 14.64
N THR A 394 13.64 -2.70 14.63
CA THR A 394 13.79 -4.17 14.57
C THR A 394 14.53 -4.60 13.31
N GLY A 395 14.16 -4.07 12.14
CA GLY A 395 14.84 -4.37 10.87
C GLY A 395 16.31 -3.98 10.88
N LEU A 396 16.65 -2.81 11.45
CA LEU A 396 18.02 -2.34 11.58
C LEU A 396 18.84 -3.24 12.51
N ILE A 397 18.27 -3.67 13.63
CA ILE A 397 18.92 -4.60 14.57
C ILE A 397 19.17 -5.94 13.89
N ASP A 398 18.18 -6.53 13.23
CA ASP A 398 18.30 -7.79 12.51
C ASP A 398 19.40 -7.71 11.43
N ALA A 399 19.45 -6.61 10.68
CA ALA A 399 20.49 -6.36 9.69
C ALA A 399 21.88 -6.21 10.34
N GLY A 400 21.98 -5.44 11.42
CA GLY A 400 23.22 -5.24 12.18
C GLY A 400 23.81 -6.56 12.70
N ILE A 401 22.96 -7.45 13.21
CA ILE A 401 23.35 -8.79 13.67
C ILE A 401 23.77 -9.67 12.49
N ALA A 402 22.94 -9.77 11.44
CA ALA A 402 23.18 -10.65 10.31
C ALA A 402 24.48 -10.33 9.57
N TYR A 403 24.75 -9.04 9.37
CA TYR A 403 25.91 -8.58 8.59
C TYR A 403 27.09 -8.07 9.43
N LYS A 404 26.98 -8.10 10.76
CA LYS A 404 27.99 -7.60 11.71
C LYS A 404 28.33 -6.12 11.46
N ASN A 405 27.30 -5.33 11.17
CA ASN A 405 27.42 -3.88 10.94
C ASN A 405 26.80 -3.11 12.10
N HIS A 406 27.65 -2.65 13.05
CA HIS A 406 27.22 -1.92 14.23
C HIS A 406 26.76 -0.47 13.95
N GLN A 407 26.97 0.05 12.73
CA GLN A 407 26.51 1.40 12.36
C GLN A 407 25.00 1.44 12.08
N TRP A 408 24.36 0.29 11.87
CA TRP A 408 22.92 0.21 11.66
C TRP A 408 22.13 0.06 12.98
N VAL A 409 22.80 -0.22 14.08
CA VAL A 409 22.25 -0.38 15.42
C VAL A 409 22.63 0.85 16.28
#